data_9288782d4714ce74462b6eb3ac70bc1e
#
_entry.id   9288782d4714ce74462b6eb3ac70bc1e
#
_cell.length_a   1.000
_cell.length_b   1.000
_cell.length_c   1.000
_cell.angle_alpha   90.00
_cell.angle_beta   90.00
_cell.angle_gamma   90.00
#
_symmetry.space_group_name_H-M   'P 1'
#
loop_
_entity.id
_entity.type
_entity.pdbx_description
1 polymer ?
#
loop_
_entity_poly.entity_id
_entity_poly.type
_entity_poly.pdbx_seq_one_letter_code
_entity_poly.pdbx_strand_id
1 'polypeptide(L)'
;MRRPDPCQERARELCLAAGIDPESRVGEGRGQPAWCLYRDAARKEKLAREADAASSEIAMLRPQEERFKNAPLKVFGEHDAATIKQMRNCMAVGNVVSGVICADGHLGYAQPVGGVIAYEKQISISGVGFDIGCGNMAARLDVRFDDIRATAPTIIRDVAKVISFGIGRKNIEKVEHALFDDGDAWRESDMEAYRQKATGQLGTVGSGNHYVDLMRDEAGFVWIGVHFGSRGLGHTSATRYLKAAGGKDGMNVPPAIVDEDSELGRRYIAAMQLAGRYSYAGREWVVDRVRQIIGGKVTESVHNHHNYAWRETHGGKDLWVVRKGATPAFPGQRGFVGGSMGDDAVILEGVDSPEAKASLYSTVHGAGRLFGRNEAKRRFTREEMDRWLNERGVTLVGADLDESPMAYRRLPEVLAHHAGTVKVLHTLRPFAVAMAGEGEFDPFKD
;
A
#
# COMPACT_ATOMS: atom_id res chain seq x y z
N MET A 1 31.38 16.34 -22.89
CA MET A 1 30.26 17.32 -23.02
C MET A 1 28.99 16.59 -22.66
N ARG A 2 28.26 17.08 -21.63
CA ARG A 2 26.93 16.51 -21.30
C ARG A 2 25.98 16.80 -22.45
N ARG A 3 25.18 15.80 -22.89
CA ARG A 3 24.10 16.04 -23.87
C ARG A 3 23.15 17.07 -23.28
N PRO A 4 22.67 18.05 -24.05
CA PRO A 4 21.72 19.03 -23.56
C PRO A 4 20.40 18.35 -23.13
N ASP A 5 19.72 18.92 -22.12
CA ASP A 5 18.42 18.44 -21.65
C ASP A 5 17.40 18.60 -22.78
N PRO A 6 16.71 17.51 -23.22
CA PRO A 6 15.71 17.58 -24.30
C PRO A 6 14.58 18.58 -24.04
N CYS A 7 14.22 18.83 -22.78
CA CYS A 7 13.23 19.84 -22.43
C CYS A 7 13.79 21.27 -22.62
N GLN A 8 15.08 21.48 -22.43
CA GLN A 8 15.73 22.76 -22.68
C GLN A 8 15.84 23.04 -24.16
N GLU A 9 16.20 22.05 -24.98
CA GLU A 9 16.21 22.20 -26.46
C GLU A 9 14.82 22.53 -26.97
N ARG A 10 13.78 21.81 -26.54
CA ARG A 10 12.39 22.07 -26.96
C ARG A 10 11.89 23.44 -26.51
N ALA A 11 12.24 23.89 -25.32
CA ALA A 11 11.91 25.22 -24.83
C ALA A 11 12.55 26.34 -25.70
N ARG A 12 13.80 26.13 -26.18
CA ARG A 12 14.46 27.02 -27.10
C ARG A 12 13.78 27.08 -28.48
N GLU A 13 13.37 25.93 -29.01
CA GLU A 13 12.59 25.86 -30.27
C GLU A 13 11.28 26.63 -30.17
N LEU A 14 10.53 26.46 -29.05
CA LEU A 14 9.28 27.19 -28.83
C LEU A 14 9.51 28.71 -28.74
N CYS A 15 10.63 29.12 -28.13
CA CYS A 15 11.01 30.52 -28.07
C CYS A 15 11.29 31.10 -29.46
N LEU A 16 12.04 30.36 -30.29
CA LEU A 16 12.30 30.75 -31.71
C LEU A 16 11.02 30.81 -32.53
N ALA A 17 10.12 29.85 -32.36
CA ALA A 17 8.83 29.81 -33.05
C ALA A 17 7.94 31.02 -32.67
N ALA A 18 8.11 31.58 -31.49
CA ALA A 18 7.48 32.81 -31.04
C ALA A 18 8.19 34.09 -31.52
N GLY A 19 9.28 33.96 -32.30
CA GLY A 19 10.06 35.11 -32.81
C GLY A 19 10.97 35.75 -31.76
N ILE A 20 11.28 35.04 -30.69
CA ILE A 20 12.08 35.56 -29.57
C ILE A 20 13.43 34.82 -29.57
N ASP A 21 14.52 35.57 -29.46
CA ASP A 21 15.86 34.97 -29.26
C ASP A 21 15.90 34.25 -27.90
N PRO A 22 16.14 32.92 -27.89
CA PRO A 22 16.18 32.11 -26.65
C PRO A 22 17.19 32.61 -25.60
N GLU A 23 18.29 33.22 -26.03
CA GLU A 23 19.35 33.71 -25.16
C GLU A 23 19.12 35.18 -24.73
N SER A 24 18.12 35.88 -25.29
CA SER A 24 17.74 37.20 -24.82
C SER A 24 17.32 37.16 -23.36
N ARG A 25 17.64 38.22 -22.60
CA ARG A 25 17.34 38.25 -21.18
C ARG A 25 16.00 38.93 -20.91
N VAL A 26 15.18 38.29 -20.08
CA VAL A 26 13.87 38.77 -19.65
C VAL A 26 13.81 38.88 -18.13
N GLY A 27 13.16 39.95 -17.62
CA GLY A 27 13.04 40.25 -16.19
C GLY A 27 13.96 41.37 -15.73
N GLU A 28 13.75 41.86 -14.50
CA GLU A 28 14.54 42.92 -13.88
C GLU A 28 15.91 42.40 -13.39
N GLY A 29 16.91 43.29 -13.42
CA GLY A 29 18.26 42.98 -12.96
C GLY A 29 19.06 42.14 -13.93
N ARG A 30 19.68 41.03 -13.46
CA ARG A 30 20.48 40.09 -14.30
C ARG A 30 19.61 39.21 -15.20
N GLY A 31 18.29 39.30 -15.19
CA GLY A 31 17.32 38.54 -16.01
C GLY A 31 17.71 37.10 -16.34
N GLN A 32 16.75 36.23 -16.60
CA GLN A 32 17.01 34.83 -17.04
C GLN A 32 16.85 34.73 -18.58
N PRO A 33 17.43 33.75 -19.26
CA PRO A 33 17.25 33.54 -20.69
C PRO A 33 15.77 33.36 -21.05
N ALA A 34 15.32 33.89 -22.18
CA ALA A 34 13.92 33.88 -22.61
C ALA A 34 13.35 32.44 -22.75
N TRP A 35 14.16 31.46 -23.12
CA TRP A 35 13.72 30.06 -23.18
C TRP A 35 13.20 29.52 -21.84
N CYS A 36 13.60 30.10 -20.70
CA CYS A 36 13.09 29.69 -19.39
C CYS A 36 11.57 29.92 -19.26
N LEU A 37 10.99 30.88 -19.96
CA LEU A 37 9.55 31.13 -19.99
C LEU A 37 8.76 30.01 -20.67
N TYR A 38 9.42 29.27 -21.57
CA TYR A 38 8.82 28.18 -22.33
C TYR A 38 9.08 26.78 -21.73
N ARG A 39 9.80 26.73 -20.62
CA ARG A 39 10.15 25.47 -19.95
C ARG A 39 8.93 24.64 -19.55
N ASP A 40 7.90 25.28 -19.03
CA ASP A 40 6.66 24.60 -18.62
C ASP A 40 5.84 24.13 -19.82
N ALA A 41 5.85 24.87 -20.93
CA ALA A 41 5.21 24.46 -22.19
C ALA A 41 5.92 23.24 -22.78
N ALA A 42 7.26 23.26 -22.87
CA ALA A 42 8.07 22.14 -23.34
C ALA A 42 7.88 20.88 -22.47
N ARG A 43 7.78 21.06 -21.17
CA ARG A 43 7.48 19.97 -20.22
C ARG A 43 6.09 19.39 -20.41
N LYS A 44 5.08 20.25 -20.66
CA LYS A 44 3.71 19.82 -20.97
C LYS A 44 3.65 19.05 -22.30
N GLU A 45 4.33 19.52 -23.34
CA GLU A 45 4.40 18.81 -24.63
C GLU A 45 5.10 17.45 -24.51
N LYS A 46 6.20 17.39 -23.74
CA LYS A 46 6.87 16.11 -23.47
C LYS A 46 5.93 15.13 -22.77
N LEU A 47 5.23 15.57 -21.73
CA LEU A 47 4.25 14.77 -21.00
C LEU A 47 3.07 14.34 -21.89
N ALA A 48 2.62 15.22 -22.80
CA ALA A 48 1.57 14.89 -23.78
C ALA A 48 2.03 13.85 -24.79
N ARG A 49 3.25 13.96 -25.32
CA ARG A 49 3.83 12.96 -26.25
C ARG A 49 4.06 11.61 -25.57
N GLU A 50 4.53 11.62 -24.31
CA GLU A 50 4.68 10.39 -23.52
C GLU A 50 3.30 9.78 -23.23
N ALA A 51 2.26 10.57 -23.00
CA ALA A 51 0.89 10.11 -22.83
C ALA A 51 0.30 9.57 -24.14
N ASP A 52 0.57 10.20 -25.28
CA ASP A 52 0.11 9.73 -26.60
C ASP A 52 0.84 8.46 -27.04
N ALA A 53 2.14 8.33 -26.79
CA ALA A 53 2.89 7.11 -27.03
C ALA A 53 2.38 5.96 -26.12
N ALA A 54 2.16 6.23 -24.85
CA ALA A 54 1.54 5.29 -23.92
C ALA A 54 0.11 4.95 -24.35
N SER A 55 -0.70 5.92 -24.80
CA SER A 55 -2.05 5.70 -25.32
C SER A 55 -2.07 4.83 -26.57
N SER A 56 -1.06 4.92 -27.45
CA SER A 56 -0.97 4.06 -28.63
C SER A 56 -0.57 2.60 -28.28
N GLU A 57 0.20 2.40 -27.22
CA GLU A 57 0.46 1.05 -26.64
C GLU A 57 -0.76 0.48 -25.90
N ILE A 58 -1.60 1.34 -25.29
CA ILE A 58 -2.79 0.97 -24.51
C ILE A 58 -4.04 0.89 -25.38
N ALA A 59 -4.15 1.70 -26.43
CA ALA A 59 -5.26 1.67 -27.39
C ALA A 59 -5.32 0.34 -28.16
N MET A 60 -4.29 -0.49 -28.07
CA MET A 60 -4.37 -1.90 -28.33
C MET A 60 -4.63 -2.69 -27.04
N LEU A 61 -5.72 -2.42 -26.33
CA LEU A 61 -6.44 -3.47 -25.61
C LEU A 61 -6.81 -4.50 -26.67
N ARG A 62 -5.82 -5.37 -26.99
CA ARG A 62 -6.06 -6.53 -27.83
C ARG A 62 -7.27 -7.22 -27.21
N PRO A 63 -8.27 -7.62 -28.00
CA PRO A 63 -9.35 -8.43 -27.47
C PRO A 63 -8.73 -9.53 -26.64
N GLN A 64 -9.21 -9.70 -25.40
CA GLN A 64 -8.69 -10.74 -24.51
C GLN A 64 -8.66 -12.06 -25.28
N GLU A 65 -7.50 -12.71 -25.34
CA GLU A 65 -7.37 -13.99 -26.04
C GLU A 65 -8.40 -14.99 -25.48
N GLU A 66 -8.97 -15.82 -26.29
CA GLU A 66 -10.03 -16.76 -25.92
C GLU A 66 -9.68 -17.59 -24.68
N ARG A 67 -8.39 -17.96 -24.53
CA ARG A 67 -7.87 -18.73 -23.39
C ARG A 67 -7.98 -18.02 -22.04
N PHE A 68 -8.16 -16.69 -22.00
CA PHE A 68 -8.27 -15.92 -20.78
C PHE A 68 -9.71 -15.51 -20.44
N LYS A 69 -10.66 -15.61 -21.38
CA LYS A 69 -12.04 -15.15 -21.20
C LYS A 69 -12.80 -15.85 -20.09
N ASN A 70 -12.43 -17.07 -19.72
CA ASN A 70 -13.08 -17.90 -18.72
C ASN A 70 -12.14 -18.24 -17.55
N ALA A 71 -11.25 -17.31 -17.17
CA ALA A 71 -10.37 -17.50 -16.05
C ALA A 71 -11.18 -17.83 -14.75
N PRO A 72 -10.77 -18.87 -13.99
CA PRO A 72 -11.51 -19.28 -12.80
C PRO A 72 -11.41 -18.20 -11.70
N LEU A 73 -12.51 -18.00 -10.98
CA LEU A 73 -12.57 -17.15 -9.78
C LEU A 73 -12.89 -18.03 -8.56
N LYS A 74 -11.95 -18.10 -7.61
CA LYS A 74 -12.16 -18.71 -6.29
C LYS A 74 -12.64 -17.65 -5.33
N VAL A 75 -13.70 -17.93 -4.57
CA VAL A 75 -14.25 -17.02 -3.57
C VAL A 75 -14.22 -17.71 -2.21
N PHE A 76 -13.65 -17.03 -1.21
CA PHE A 76 -13.65 -17.45 0.19
C PHE A 76 -14.61 -16.55 0.96
N GLY A 77 -15.48 -17.14 1.78
CA GLY A 77 -16.50 -16.42 2.54
C GLY A 77 -17.67 -15.91 1.68
N GLU A 78 -18.46 -15.01 2.26
CA GLU A 78 -19.62 -14.42 1.62
C GLU A 78 -19.35 -12.93 1.32
N HIS A 79 -19.75 -12.49 0.13
CA HIS A 79 -19.55 -11.13 -0.34
C HIS A 79 -20.82 -10.59 -0.99
N ASP A 80 -20.98 -9.27 -0.95
CA ASP A 80 -22.02 -8.61 -1.72
C ASP A 80 -21.81 -8.78 -3.24
N ALA A 81 -22.91 -8.70 -3.99
CA ALA A 81 -22.89 -8.89 -5.44
C ALA A 81 -22.02 -7.83 -6.17
N ALA A 82 -21.87 -6.63 -5.58
CA ALA A 82 -21.08 -5.56 -6.18
C ALA A 82 -19.57 -5.87 -6.10
N THR A 83 -19.10 -6.42 -4.98
CA THR A 83 -17.70 -6.87 -4.82
C THR A 83 -17.35 -7.98 -5.82
N ILE A 84 -18.23 -9.00 -5.96
CA ILE A 84 -18.02 -10.08 -6.94
C ILE A 84 -18.03 -9.53 -8.37
N LYS A 85 -18.98 -8.64 -8.69
CA LYS A 85 -19.05 -7.98 -10.00
C LYS A 85 -17.82 -7.16 -10.30
N GLN A 86 -17.32 -6.39 -9.33
CA GLN A 86 -16.08 -5.60 -9.48
C GLN A 86 -14.89 -6.51 -9.81
N MET A 87 -14.75 -7.63 -9.11
CA MET A 87 -13.69 -8.61 -9.38
C MET A 87 -13.78 -9.18 -10.80
N ARG A 88 -14.98 -9.60 -11.23
CA ARG A 88 -15.20 -10.12 -12.58
C ARG A 88 -14.91 -9.08 -13.66
N ASN A 89 -15.24 -7.82 -13.44
CA ASN A 89 -14.90 -6.73 -14.35
C ASN A 89 -13.38 -6.58 -14.50
N CYS A 90 -12.61 -6.70 -13.41
CA CYS A 90 -11.16 -6.70 -13.47
C CYS A 90 -10.61 -7.91 -14.22
N MET A 91 -11.18 -9.09 -14.01
CA MET A 91 -10.76 -10.32 -14.68
C MET A 91 -11.13 -10.39 -16.16
N ALA A 92 -12.02 -9.53 -16.62
CA ALA A 92 -12.41 -9.45 -18.04
C ALA A 92 -11.39 -8.68 -18.89
N VAL A 93 -10.31 -8.16 -18.31
CA VAL A 93 -9.30 -7.33 -18.98
C VAL A 93 -7.91 -7.92 -18.77
N GLY A 94 -7.11 -7.95 -19.82
CA GLY A 94 -5.73 -8.45 -19.81
C GLY A 94 -5.63 -9.97 -19.80
N ASN A 95 -4.43 -10.46 -19.65
CA ASN A 95 -4.04 -11.88 -19.72
C ASN A 95 -4.27 -12.57 -18.34
N VAL A 96 -5.49 -12.57 -17.86
CA VAL A 96 -5.86 -13.15 -16.56
C VAL A 96 -5.88 -14.68 -16.62
N VAL A 97 -5.11 -15.32 -15.78
CA VAL A 97 -5.05 -16.79 -15.65
C VAL A 97 -6.02 -17.28 -14.58
N SER A 98 -6.11 -16.58 -13.45
CA SER A 98 -7.06 -16.90 -12.37
C SER A 98 -7.25 -15.70 -11.44
N GLY A 99 -8.33 -15.72 -10.65
CA GLY A 99 -8.62 -14.73 -9.63
C GLY A 99 -9.07 -15.36 -8.31
N VAL A 100 -8.91 -14.61 -7.22
CA VAL A 100 -9.33 -15.00 -5.88
C VAL A 100 -9.94 -13.79 -5.17
N ILE A 101 -11.01 -14.01 -4.40
CA ILE A 101 -11.49 -13.07 -3.39
C ILE A 101 -11.28 -13.74 -2.02
N CYS A 102 -10.45 -13.14 -1.16
CA CYS A 102 -10.26 -13.55 0.22
C CYS A 102 -11.49 -13.19 1.07
N ALA A 103 -11.68 -13.85 2.20
CA ALA A 103 -12.89 -13.72 3.02
C ALA A 103 -13.14 -12.32 3.62
N ASP A 104 -12.10 -11.48 3.71
CA ASP A 104 -12.18 -10.07 4.10
C ASP A 104 -12.55 -9.13 2.95
N GLY A 105 -12.85 -9.66 1.77
CA GLY A 105 -13.10 -8.92 0.54
C GLY A 105 -14.23 -7.90 0.64
N HIS A 106 -14.01 -6.71 0.05
CA HIS A 106 -14.99 -5.63 -0.05
C HIS A 106 -14.65 -4.70 -1.22
N LEU A 107 -15.56 -3.79 -1.57
CA LEU A 107 -15.36 -2.85 -2.67
C LEU A 107 -14.08 -2.02 -2.48
N GLY A 108 -13.37 -1.79 -3.58
CA GLY A 108 -12.15 -0.97 -3.63
C GLY A 108 -12.06 -0.18 -4.94
N TYR A 109 -11.06 0.66 -5.07
CA TYR A 109 -10.78 1.39 -6.32
C TYR A 109 -10.32 0.41 -7.42
N ALA A 110 -11.01 0.37 -8.54
CA ALA A 110 -10.88 -0.56 -9.65
C ALA A 110 -10.98 -2.04 -9.20
N GLN A 111 -9.97 -2.60 -8.54
CA GLN A 111 -9.97 -3.95 -8.00
C GLN A 111 -10.49 -3.96 -6.54
N PRO A 112 -11.34 -4.94 -6.14
CA PRO A 112 -11.77 -5.07 -4.76
C PRO A 112 -10.59 -5.32 -3.83
N VAL A 113 -10.67 -4.81 -2.59
CA VAL A 113 -9.77 -5.19 -1.50
C VAL A 113 -10.05 -6.66 -1.14
N GLY A 114 -9.05 -7.43 -0.76
CA GLY A 114 -9.14 -8.89 -0.65
C GLY A 114 -9.00 -9.60 -2.02
N GLY A 115 -8.86 -8.83 -3.11
CA GLY A 115 -8.75 -9.35 -4.47
C GLY A 115 -7.33 -9.75 -4.86
N VAL A 116 -7.20 -10.91 -5.50
CA VAL A 116 -5.93 -11.43 -6.05
C VAL A 116 -6.17 -11.82 -7.50
N ILE A 117 -5.34 -11.32 -8.42
CA ILE A 117 -5.41 -11.70 -9.84
C ILE A 117 -4.03 -12.09 -10.33
N ALA A 118 -3.94 -13.25 -10.98
CA ALA A 118 -2.73 -13.72 -11.64
C ALA A 118 -2.78 -13.38 -13.14
N TYR A 119 -1.76 -12.67 -13.61
CA TYR A 119 -1.59 -12.26 -15.01
C TYR A 119 -0.39 -12.94 -15.65
N GLU A 120 -0.54 -13.35 -16.92
CA GLU A 120 0.58 -13.84 -17.74
C GLU A 120 1.23 -12.66 -18.49
N LYS A 121 2.51 -12.36 -18.18
CA LYS A 121 3.33 -11.29 -18.77
C LYS A 121 2.75 -9.86 -18.65
N GLN A 122 1.82 -9.65 -17.77
CA GLN A 122 1.20 -8.34 -17.52
C GLN A 122 1.11 -8.03 -16.02
N ILE A 123 1.04 -6.76 -15.69
CA ILE A 123 0.86 -6.30 -14.31
C ILE A 123 -0.24 -5.24 -14.26
N SER A 124 -1.11 -5.31 -13.25
CA SER A 124 -2.16 -4.32 -13.02
C SER A 124 -1.70 -3.24 -12.05
N ILE A 125 -1.57 -2.01 -12.54
CA ILE A 125 -1.28 -0.82 -11.72
C ILE A 125 -2.43 -0.57 -10.73
N SER A 126 -3.67 -0.64 -11.21
CA SER A 126 -4.88 -0.45 -10.39
C SER A 126 -5.05 -1.56 -9.36
N GLY A 127 -4.61 -2.78 -9.69
CA GLY A 127 -4.69 -3.95 -8.83
C GLY A 127 -3.72 -3.88 -7.64
N VAL A 128 -2.55 -3.28 -7.80
CA VAL A 128 -1.65 -2.97 -6.69
C VAL A 128 -2.21 -1.82 -5.85
N GLY A 129 -2.82 -0.82 -6.51
CA GLY A 129 -3.44 0.33 -5.88
C GLY A 129 -2.47 1.46 -5.52
N PHE A 130 -3.00 2.48 -4.83
CA PHE A 130 -2.25 3.71 -4.53
C PHE A 130 -1.28 3.55 -3.37
N ASP A 131 -1.60 2.74 -2.37
CA ASP A 131 -0.69 2.48 -1.26
C ASP A 131 0.17 1.25 -1.55
N ILE A 132 1.08 1.40 -2.53
CA ILE A 132 2.03 0.37 -2.94
C ILE A 132 2.83 -0.08 -1.72
N GLY A 133 2.92 -1.38 -1.49
CA GLY A 133 3.67 -1.94 -0.38
C GLY A 133 2.99 -1.73 0.98
N CYS A 134 1.68 -1.34 1.02
CA CYS A 134 0.94 -1.45 2.27
C CYS A 134 1.06 -2.86 2.82
N GLY A 135 1.26 -2.96 4.12
CA GLY A 135 1.59 -4.22 4.75
C GLY A 135 1.80 -4.08 6.24
N ASN A 136 2.13 -5.19 6.83
CA ASN A 136 2.24 -5.35 8.28
C ASN A 136 3.65 -5.77 8.69
N MET A 137 4.06 -5.35 9.88
CA MET A 137 5.18 -5.92 10.61
C MET A 137 4.77 -6.17 12.04
N ALA A 138 5.11 -7.34 12.58
CA ALA A 138 4.99 -7.64 14.00
C ALA A 138 6.35 -8.08 14.54
N ALA A 139 6.72 -7.61 15.74
CA ALA A 139 7.97 -7.96 16.41
C ALA A 139 7.72 -8.31 17.87
N ARG A 140 8.10 -9.53 18.27
CA ARG A 140 8.04 -10.03 19.64
C ARG A 140 9.25 -9.56 20.43
N LEU A 141 9.02 -9.06 21.63
CA LEU A 141 10.08 -8.69 22.55
C LEU A 141 10.30 -9.73 23.64
N ASP A 142 11.48 -9.73 24.26
CA ASP A 142 11.78 -10.47 25.49
C ASP A 142 11.20 -9.78 26.75
N VAL A 143 10.19 -8.95 26.60
CA VAL A 143 9.50 -8.19 27.65
C VAL A 143 8.15 -8.84 27.93
N ARG A 144 7.82 -8.97 29.22
CA ARG A 144 6.50 -9.49 29.64
C ARG A 144 5.50 -8.33 29.75
N PHE A 145 4.26 -8.59 29.35
CA PHE A 145 3.18 -7.61 29.48
C PHE A 145 2.98 -7.15 30.93
N ASP A 146 3.06 -8.07 31.88
CA ASP A 146 2.87 -7.76 33.30
C ASP A 146 3.91 -6.76 33.84
N ASP A 147 5.13 -6.76 33.27
CA ASP A 147 6.19 -5.82 33.65
C ASP A 147 5.91 -4.39 33.21
N ILE A 148 5.16 -4.22 32.12
CA ILE A 148 4.86 -2.89 31.52
C ILE A 148 3.38 -2.49 31.62
N ARG A 149 2.51 -3.34 32.14
CA ARG A 149 1.06 -3.13 32.18
C ARG A 149 0.67 -1.77 32.78
N ALA A 150 1.29 -1.40 33.90
CA ALA A 150 0.98 -0.13 34.58
C ALA A 150 1.46 1.09 33.78
N THR A 151 2.50 0.95 32.98
CA THR A 151 3.11 2.03 32.17
C THR A 151 2.62 2.05 30.73
N ALA A 152 1.89 1.04 30.26
CA ALA A 152 1.40 0.93 28.89
C ALA A 152 0.70 2.19 28.36
N PRO A 153 -0.19 2.88 29.14
CA PRO A 153 -0.80 4.13 28.71
C PRO A 153 0.21 5.27 28.52
N THR A 154 1.33 5.26 29.24
CA THR A 154 2.40 6.25 29.05
C THR A 154 3.24 5.89 27.83
N ILE A 155 3.60 4.63 27.70
CA ILE A 155 4.36 4.12 26.54
C ILE A 155 3.68 4.51 25.23
N ILE A 156 2.36 4.26 25.07
CA ILE A 156 1.68 4.56 23.81
C ILE A 156 1.57 6.08 23.55
N ARG A 157 1.45 6.90 24.59
CA ARG A 157 1.51 8.36 24.45
C ARG A 157 2.91 8.83 24.02
N ASP A 158 3.97 8.19 24.52
CA ASP A 158 5.34 8.51 24.12
C ASP A 158 5.62 8.04 22.68
N VAL A 159 5.08 6.89 22.26
CA VAL A 159 5.06 6.47 20.85
C VAL A 159 4.42 7.53 19.97
N ALA A 160 3.24 8.04 20.35
CA ALA A 160 2.53 9.07 19.58
C ALA A 160 3.25 10.43 19.53
N LYS A 161 4.17 10.71 20.46
CA LYS A 161 5.01 11.92 20.42
C LYS A 161 6.20 11.78 19.47
N VAL A 162 6.74 10.56 19.35
CA VAL A 162 7.97 10.28 18.58
C VAL A 162 7.64 9.88 17.15
N ILE A 163 6.58 9.10 16.92
CA ILE A 163 6.15 8.66 15.61
C ILE A 163 5.16 9.68 15.02
N SER A 164 5.43 10.13 13.80
CA SER A 164 4.56 11.07 13.08
C SER A 164 3.41 10.32 12.41
N PHE A 165 2.18 10.60 12.83
CA PHE A 165 0.94 10.13 12.20
C PHE A 165 0.34 11.23 11.32
N GLY A 166 -0.39 10.85 10.25
CA GLY A 166 -1.12 11.78 9.40
C GLY A 166 -0.56 11.93 7.99
N ILE A 167 -1.37 12.55 7.10
CA ILE A 167 -1.03 12.75 5.68
C ILE A 167 0.02 13.84 5.53
N GLY A 168 0.98 13.59 4.64
CA GLY A 168 2.00 14.57 4.29
C GLY A 168 2.98 14.92 5.40
N ARG A 169 2.83 14.30 6.57
CA ARG A 169 3.74 14.51 7.70
C ARG A 169 5.16 14.09 7.36
N LYS A 170 6.10 14.71 8.01
CA LYS A 170 7.53 14.35 7.95
C LYS A 170 7.91 13.66 9.25
N ASN A 171 8.93 12.82 9.19
CA ASN A 171 9.55 12.29 10.38
C ASN A 171 10.16 13.45 11.19
N ILE A 172 10.04 13.38 12.50
CA ILE A 172 10.63 14.34 13.43
C ILE A 172 12.17 14.24 13.36
N GLU A 173 12.66 13.02 13.12
CA GLU A 173 14.08 12.73 12.97
C GLU A 173 14.47 12.55 11.51
N LYS A 174 15.69 12.93 11.15
CA LYS A 174 16.28 12.57 9.86
C LYS A 174 16.65 11.10 9.89
N VAL A 175 16.05 10.32 9.01
CA VAL A 175 16.38 8.89 8.87
C VAL A 175 17.38 8.71 7.74
N GLU A 176 18.53 8.14 8.05
CA GLU A 176 19.53 7.71 7.07
C GLU A 176 19.32 6.24 6.75
N HIS A 177 19.23 5.90 5.47
CA HIS A 177 19.00 4.54 5.02
C HIS A 177 19.63 4.31 3.64
N ALA A 178 20.28 3.16 3.45
CA ALA A 178 20.97 2.79 2.21
C ALA A 178 20.07 2.83 0.95
N LEU A 179 18.77 2.72 1.11
CA LEU A 179 17.80 2.91 0.03
C LEU A 179 17.96 4.23 -0.71
N PHE A 180 18.37 5.29 0.01
CA PHE A 180 18.57 6.61 -0.58
C PHE A 180 19.90 6.75 -1.30
N ASP A 181 20.83 5.81 -1.13
CA ASP A 181 22.13 5.80 -1.82
C ASP A 181 22.05 5.02 -3.14
N ASP A 182 20.99 4.21 -3.34
CA ASP A 182 20.74 3.45 -4.56
C ASP A 182 20.18 4.35 -5.69
N GLY A 183 21.06 5.18 -6.26
CA GLY A 183 20.66 6.14 -7.29
C GLY A 183 20.10 5.50 -8.56
N ASP A 184 20.45 4.24 -8.87
CA ASP A 184 19.92 3.53 -10.04
C ASP A 184 18.44 3.21 -9.84
N ALA A 185 18.05 2.67 -8.70
CA ALA A 185 16.66 2.38 -8.41
C ALA A 185 15.75 3.63 -8.48
N TRP A 186 16.25 4.79 -8.05
CA TRP A 186 15.50 6.05 -8.14
C TRP A 186 15.36 6.55 -9.59
N ARG A 187 16.38 6.33 -10.44
CA ARG A 187 16.33 6.70 -11.87
C ARG A 187 15.45 5.74 -12.68
N GLU A 188 15.63 4.43 -12.51
CA GLU A 188 14.86 3.40 -13.22
C GLU A 188 13.36 3.50 -12.92
N SER A 189 13.02 3.82 -11.68
CA SER A 189 11.64 4.06 -11.25
C SER A 189 11.06 5.41 -11.69
N ASP A 190 11.87 6.29 -12.31
CA ASP A 190 11.52 7.67 -12.65
C ASP A 190 11.00 8.48 -11.45
N MET A 191 11.47 8.14 -10.22
CA MET A 191 11.09 8.77 -8.96
C MET A 191 12.18 9.63 -8.32
N GLU A 192 13.28 9.90 -9.03
CA GLU A 192 14.41 10.69 -8.53
C GLU A 192 13.97 12.07 -7.98
N ALA A 193 13.04 12.74 -8.67
CA ALA A 193 12.52 14.04 -8.22
C ALA A 193 11.77 13.98 -6.87
N TYR A 194 11.32 12.78 -6.46
CA TYR A 194 10.60 12.58 -5.21
C TYR A 194 11.52 12.16 -4.04
N ARG A 195 12.76 11.75 -4.32
CA ARG A 195 13.72 11.17 -3.37
C ARG A 195 13.90 12.01 -2.10
N GLN A 196 14.09 13.33 -2.24
CA GLN A 196 14.24 14.23 -1.09
C GLN A 196 12.98 14.26 -0.20
N LYS A 197 11.77 14.25 -0.80
CA LYS A 197 10.52 14.21 -0.05
C LYS A 197 10.32 12.86 0.64
N ALA A 198 10.66 11.77 -0.05
CA ALA A 198 10.61 10.42 0.52
C ALA A 198 11.54 10.29 1.74
N THR A 199 12.77 10.84 1.67
CA THR A 199 13.70 10.86 2.81
C THR A 199 13.06 11.49 4.05
N GLY A 200 12.33 12.61 3.88
CA GLY A 200 11.64 13.26 5.00
C GLY A 200 10.42 12.52 5.52
N GLN A 201 9.88 11.54 4.77
CA GLN A 201 8.69 10.79 5.15
C GLN A 201 8.99 9.37 5.67
N LEU A 202 10.22 8.87 5.54
CA LEU A 202 10.57 7.55 6.04
C LEU A 202 10.35 7.48 7.56
N GLY A 203 9.69 6.42 8.04
CA GLY A 203 9.34 6.26 9.45
C GLY A 203 8.10 7.03 9.91
N THR A 204 7.31 7.62 8.98
CA THR A 204 5.96 8.13 9.30
C THR A 204 4.92 7.04 9.09
N VAL A 205 3.82 7.05 9.84
CA VAL A 205 2.78 6.00 9.78
C VAL A 205 1.63 6.36 8.85
N GLY A 206 1.18 7.60 8.80
CA GLY A 206 0.08 8.03 7.95
C GLY A 206 -1.25 8.16 8.66
N SER A 207 -2.34 8.01 7.92
CA SER A 207 -3.71 8.18 8.42
C SER A 207 -4.60 6.99 8.02
N GLY A 208 -5.87 7.09 8.35
CA GLY A 208 -6.84 6.02 8.09
C GLY A 208 -6.57 4.82 8.99
N ASN A 209 -6.59 3.62 8.42
CA ASN A 209 -6.34 2.36 9.11
C ASN A 209 -4.86 2.06 9.41
N HIS A 210 -3.97 3.04 9.24
CA HIS A 210 -2.56 2.89 9.60
C HIS A 210 -2.36 3.07 11.10
N TYR A 211 -1.62 2.15 11.73
CA TYR A 211 -1.49 2.09 13.18
C TYR A 211 -0.12 1.65 13.67
N VAL A 212 0.09 1.87 14.95
CA VAL A 212 1.09 1.21 15.81
C VAL A 212 0.33 0.59 16.98
N ASP A 213 0.39 -0.74 17.11
CA ASP A 213 -0.25 -1.52 18.15
C ASP A 213 0.77 -2.13 19.11
N LEU A 214 0.45 -2.12 20.39
CA LEU A 214 1.13 -2.93 21.39
C LEU A 214 0.19 -4.06 21.81
N MET A 215 0.68 -5.29 21.65
CA MET A 215 -0.10 -6.50 21.86
C MET A 215 0.65 -7.46 22.78
N ARG A 216 -0.05 -8.45 23.32
CA ARG A 216 0.55 -9.58 24.02
C ARG A 216 0.12 -10.89 23.39
N ASP A 217 1.04 -11.86 23.34
CA ASP A 217 0.72 -13.23 22.95
C ASP A 217 0.10 -14.01 24.13
N GLU A 218 -0.28 -15.26 23.86
CA GLU A 218 -0.83 -16.20 24.84
C GLU A 218 0.15 -16.57 25.95
N ALA A 219 1.46 -16.43 25.70
CA ALA A 219 2.50 -16.62 26.69
C ALA A 219 2.79 -15.33 27.50
N GLY A 220 2.13 -14.21 27.19
CA GLY A 220 2.26 -12.92 27.86
C GLY A 220 3.45 -12.08 27.43
N PHE A 221 4.13 -12.40 26.33
CA PHE A 221 5.18 -11.55 25.77
C PHE A 221 4.61 -10.40 24.95
N VAL A 222 5.28 -9.26 24.99
CA VAL A 222 4.91 -8.07 24.26
C VAL A 222 5.27 -8.19 22.78
N TRP A 223 4.33 -7.79 21.93
CA TRP A 223 4.52 -7.63 20.50
C TRP A 223 4.25 -6.18 20.09
N ILE A 224 5.07 -5.68 19.18
CA ILE A 224 4.85 -4.42 18.47
C ILE A 224 4.26 -4.77 17.11
N GLY A 225 3.07 -4.28 16.78
CA GLY A 225 2.46 -4.41 15.48
C GLY A 225 2.40 -3.05 14.77
N VAL A 226 2.75 -3.01 13.48
CA VAL A 226 2.62 -1.80 12.67
C VAL A 226 2.00 -2.12 11.33
N HIS A 227 1.17 -1.18 10.84
CA HIS A 227 0.46 -1.26 9.57
C HIS A 227 0.56 0.06 8.83
N PHE A 228 1.27 0.09 7.71
CA PHE A 228 1.29 1.19 6.75
C PHE A 228 2.09 0.80 5.49
N GLY A 229 1.98 1.64 4.45
CA GLY A 229 2.64 1.43 3.16
C GLY A 229 3.74 2.44 2.84
N SER A 230 3.96 2.69 1.56
CA SER A 230 5.08 3.50 1.03
C SER A 230 4.84 5.01 1.09
N ARG A 231 3.85 5.44 1.86
CA ARG A 231 3.53 6.84 2.08
C ARG A 231 3.32 7.57 0.74
N GLY A 232 3.71 8.85 0.68
CA GLY A 232 3.59 9.64 -0.54
C GLY A 232 4.43 9.14 -1.73
N LEU A 233 5.45 8.30 -1.52
CA LEU A 233 6.22 7.71 -2.62
C LEU A 233 5.34 6.77 -3.45
N GLY A 234 4.67 5.80 -2.82
CA GLY A 234 3.81 4.86 -3.53
C GLY A 234 2.60 5.53 -4.16
N HIS A 235 1.95 6.44 -3.44
CA HIS A 235 0.82 7.20 -3.98
C HIS A 235 1.21 8.02 -5.22
N THR A 236 2.35 8.72 -5.18
CA THR A 236 2.84 9.50 -6.33
C THR A 236 3.20 8.59 -7.49
N SER A 237 3.85 7.44 -7.22
CA SER A 237 4.18 6.42 -8.22
C SER A 237 2.91 5.87 -8.88
N ALA A 238 1.96 5.38 -8.09
CA ALA A 238 0.71 4.82 -8.60
C ALA A 238 -0.08 5.83 -9.44
N THR A 239 -0.25 7.07 -8.94
CA THR A 239 -0.94 8.14 -9.68
C THR A 239 -0.26 8.45 -11.00
N ARG A 240 1.08 8.54 -11.03
CA ARG A 240 1.86 8.82 -12.23
C ARG A 240 1.67 7.73 -13.26
N TYR A 241 1.89 6.47 -12.86
CA TYR A 241 1.83 5.33 -13.76
C TYR A 241 0.41 4.98 -14.20
N LEU A 242 -0.59 5.15 -13.31
CA LEU A 242 -2.01 5.03 -13.66
C LEU A 242 -2.39 6.01 -14.78
N LYS A 243 -1.97 7.27 -14.63
CA LYS A 243 -2.21 8.31 -15.64
C LYS A 243 -1.46 8.04 -16.93
N ALA A 244 -0.18 7.62 -16.88
CA ALA A 244 0.61 7.28 -18.04
C ALA A 244 0.02 6.07 -18.79
N ALA A 245 -0.58 5.13 -18.07
CA ALA A 245 -1.33 4.00 -18.62
C ALA A 245 -2.74 4.38 -19.13
N GLY A 246 -3.12 5.66 -19.19
CA GLY A 246 -4.48 6.07 -19.60
C GLY A 246 -5.59 5.64 -18.65
N GLY A 247 -5.23 5.10 -17.48
CA GLY A 247 -6.16 4.65 -16.47
C GLY A 247 -6.83 5.82 -15.72
N LYS A 248 -7.93 5.52 -15.06
CA LYS A 248 -8.69 6.47 -14.24
C LYS A 248 -8.75 5.96 -12.80
N ASP A 249 -8.78 6.89 -11.86
CA ASP A 249 -9.13 6.60 -10.49
C ASP A 249 -10.65 6.48 -10.34
N GLY A 250 -11.12 5.52 -9.56
CA GLY A 250 -12.54 5.31 -9.30
C GLY A 250 -12.89 3.86 -8.98
N MET A 251 -14.07 3.67 -8.36
CA MET A 251 -14.53 2.35 -7.93
C MET A 251 -15.01 1.46 -9.09
N ASN A 252 -15.65 2.05 -10.09
CA ASN A 252 -16.26 1.33 -11.21
C ASN A 252 -15.55 1.62 -12.54
N VAL A 253 -14.22 1.69 -12.51
CA VAL A 253 -13.38 1.93 -13.68
C VAL A 253 -12.69 0.63 -14.13
N PRO A 254 -12.40 0.46 -15.42
CA PRO A 254 -11.56 -0.64 -15.88
C PRO A 254 -10.18 -0.60 -15.23
N PRO A 255 -9.56 -1.76 -14.94
CA PRO A 255 -8.20 -1.78 -14.41
C PRO A 255 -7.20 -1.30 -15.46
N ALA A 256 -6.19 -0.55 -15.04
CA ALA A 256 -5.04 -0.22 -15.87
C ALA A 256 -4.00 -1.34 -15.77
N ILE A 257 -3.72 -1.96 -16.91
CA ILE A 257 -2.82 -3.10 -17.04
C ILE A 257 -1.74 -2.75 -18.06
N VAL A 258 -0.51 -3.14 -17.82
CA VAL A 258 0.63 -2.92 -18.71
C VAL A 258 1.40 -4.23 -18.94
N ASP A 259 2.00 -4.39 -20.13
CA ASP A 259 2.87 -5.52 -20.41
C ASP A 259 4.19 -5.36 -19.66
N GLU A 260 4.69 -6.45 -19.02
CA GLU A 260 5.92 -6.43 -18.21
C GLU A 260 7.14 -5.97 -19.02
N ASP A 261 7.18 -6.28 -20.33
CA ASP A 261 8.28 -5.97 -21.23
C ASP A 261 8.17 -4.60 -21.90
N SER A 262 7.04 -3.88 -21.74
CA SER A 262 6.90 -2.51 -22.22
C SER A 262 7.79 -1.55 -21.41
N GLU A 263 8.16 -0.41 -21.99
CA GLU A 263 8.93 0.59 -21.25
C GLU A 263 8.17 1.07 -20.00
N LEU A 264 6.86 1.29 -20.15
CA LEU A 264 6.00 1.69 -19.04
C LEU A 264 5.91 0.61 -17.95
N GLY A 265 5.77 -0.65 -18.36
CA GLY A 265 5.72 -1.79 -17.44
C GLY A 265 7.02 -1.95 -16.65
N ARG A 266 8.18 -1.94 -17.31
CA ARG A 266 9.48 -2.03 -16.63
C ARG A 266 9.67 -0.90 -15.62
N ARG A 267 9.36 0.33 -16.01
CA ARG A 267 9.46 1.49 -15.10
C ARG A 267 8.50 1.41 -13.93
N TYR A 268 7.24 0.96 -14.18
CA TYR A 268 6.28 0.74 -13.10
C TYR A 268 6.74 -0.34 -12.13
N ILE A 269 7.25 -1.47 -12.64
CA ILE A 269 7.81 -2.56 -11.82
C ILE A 269 8.95 -2.02 -10.94
N ALA A 270 9.87 -1.24 -11.50
CA ALA A 270 10.95 -0.61 -10.74
C ALA A 270 10.41 0.34 -9.65
N ALA A 271 9.38 1.15 -9.96
CA ALA A 271 8.76 2.05 -9.01
C ALA A 271 8.03 1.29 -7.87
N MET A 272 7.33 0.21 -8.21
CA MET A 272 6.68 -0.67 -7.25
C MET A 272 7.71 -1.34 -6.32
N GLN A 273 8.81 -1.85 -6.87
CA GLN A 273 9.90 -2.46 -6.10
C GLN A 273 10.57 -1.45 -5.17
N LEU A 274 10.84 -0.24 -5.64
CA LEU A 274 11.38 0.85 -4.82
C LEU A 274 10.43 1.20 -3.66
N ALA A 275 9.12 1.35 -3.95
CA ALA A 275 8.11 1.65 -2.95
C ALA A 275 7.95 0.51 -1.94
N GLY A 276 8.05 -0.75 -2.38
CA GLY A 276 8.05 -1.92 -1.49
C GLY A 276 9.24 -1.91 -0.52
N ARG A 277 10.46 -1.73 -1.02
CA ARG A 277 11.67 -1.59 -0.19
C ARG A 277 11.55 -0.43 0.81
N TYR A 278 11.01 0.69 0.36
CA TYR A 278 10.75 1.85 1.20
C TYR A 278 9.77 1.55 2.33
N SER A 279 8.69 0.80 2.06
CA SER A 279 7.72 0.41 3.07
C SER A 279 8.33 -0.52 4.13
N TYR A 280 9.17 -1.46 3.72
CA TYR A 280 9.91 -2.31 4.65
C TYR A 280 10.80 -1.48 5.57
N ALA A 281 11.67 -0.64 4.99
CA ALA A 281 12.56 0.23 5.75
C ALA A 281 11.80 1.13 6.74
N GLY A 282 10.64 1.67 6.32
CA GLY A 282 9.80 2.51 7.17
C GLY A 282 9.23 1.76 8.38
N ARG A 283 8.68 0.54 8.16
CA ARG A 283 8.13 -0.28 9.25
C ARG A 283 9.21 -0.77 10.21
N GLU A 284 10.37 -1.17 9.70
CA GLU A 284 11.52 -1.56 10.51
C GLU A 284 11.99 -0.41 11.40
N TRP A 285 12.09 0.79 10.86
CA TRP A 285 12.46 1.97 11.64
C TRP A 285 11.44 2.27 12.75
N VAL A 286 10.14 2.22 12.44
CA VAL A 286 9.07 2.45 13.45
C VAL A 286 9.12 1.40 14.55
N VAL A 287 9.23 0.11 14.19
CA VAL A 287 9.31 -0.98 15.16
C VAL A 287 10.54 -0.81 16.07
N ASP A 288 11.72 -0.49 15.50
CA ASP A 288 12.90 -0.27 16.32
C ASP A 288 12.77 0.93 17.25
N ARG A 289 12.14 2.01 16.79
CA ARG A 289 11.91 3.19 17.62
C ARG A 289 10.92 2.91 18.77
N VAL A 290 9.84 2.17 18.51
CA VAL A 290 8.88 1.73 19.53
C VAL A 290 9.55 0.77 20.52
N ARG A 291 10.38 -0.17 20.02
CA ARG A 291 11.18 -1.06 20.86
C ARG A 291 12.10 -0.27 21.82
N GLN A 292 12.74 0.81 21.35
CA GLN A 292 13.59 1.64 22.19
C GLN A 292 12.81 2.32 23.33
N ILE A 293 11.53 2.68 23.11
CA ILE A 293 10.66 3.25 24.13
C ILE A 293 10.24 2.18 25.17
N ILE A 294 9.92 0.97 24.72
CA ILE A 294 9.51 -0.14 25.60
C ILE A 294 10.71 -0.72 26.34
N GLY A 295 11.84 -0.86 25.65
CA GLY A 295 13.00 -1.64 26.08
C GLY A 295 12.96 -3.08 25.55
N GLY A 296 13.99 -3.86 25.90
CA GLY A 296 14.11 -5.27 25.50
C GLY A 296 14.67 -5.47 24.09
N LYS A 297 14.72 -6.75 23.69
CA LYS A 297 15.25 -7.23 22.41
C LYS A 297 14.17 -7.91 21.60
N VAL A 298 14.23 -7.77 20.28
CA VAL A 298 13.38 -8.53 19.36
C VAL A 298 13.83 -10.00 19.35
N THR A 299 12.91 -10.91 19.62
CA THR A 299 13.12 -12.37 19.63
C THR A 299 12.52 -13.04 18.39
N GLU A 300 11.50 -12.44 17.79
CA GLU A 300 10.83 -12.93 16.60
C GLU A 300 10.28 -11.73 15.82
N SER A 301 10.26 -11.83 14.48
CA SER A 301 9.62 -10.84 13.64
C SER A 301 8.93 -11.46 12.43
N VAL A 302 7.82 -10.88 12.02
CA VAL A 302 7.07 -11.22 10.81
C VAL A 302 6.81 -9.93 10.04
N HIS A 303 7.08 -9.93 8.73
CA HIS A 303 7.00 -8.74 7.90
C HIS A 303 6.47 -9.08 6.51
N ASN A 304 5.37 -8.50 6.09
CA ASN A 304 4.72 -8.78 4.81
C ASN A 304 4.07 -7.55 4.18
N HIS A 305 4.04 -7.50 2.85
CA HIS A 305 3.13 -6.65 2.09
C HIS A 305 1.80 -7.37 1.86
N HIS A 306 0.75 -6.59 1.58
CA HIS A 306 -0.55 -7.09 1.11
C HIS A 306 -1.15 -6.25 -0.04
N ASN A 307 -0.49 -5.15 -0.45
CA ASN A 307 -0.75 -4.40 -1.69
C ASN A 307 0.51 -4.40 -2.54
N TYR A 308 0.66 -5.41 -3.36
CA TYR A 308 1.88 -5.59 -4.16
C TYR A 308 1.64 -6.60 -5.28
N ALA A 309 2.59 -6.70 -6.22
CA ALA A 309 2.62 -7.77 -7.21
C ALA A 309 3.93 -8.55 -7.12
N TRP A 310 3.82 -9.86 -7.16
CA TRP A 310 4.96 -10.78 -7.13
C TRP A 310 5.00 -11.61 -8.39
N ARG A 311 6.21 -11.88 -8.89
CA ARG A 311 6.42 -12.89 -9.91
C ARG A 311 6.50 -14.25 -9.23
N GLU A 312 5.54 -15.12 -9.51
CA GLU A 312 5.35 -16.40 -8.83
C GLU A 312 5.09 -17.51 -9.85
N THR A 313 5.47 -18.74 -9.51
CA THR A 313 5.18 -19.91 -10.36
C THR A 313 3.97 -20.66 -9.82
N HIS A 314 2.90 -20.71 -10.62
CA HIS A 314 1.68 -21.45 -10.32
C HIS A 314 1.33 -22.39 -11.47
N GLY A 315 1.15 -23.68 -11.15
CA GLY A 315 0.85 -24.70 -12.19
C GLY A 315 1.88 -24.77 -13.29
N GLY A 316 3.17 -24.50 -12.98
CA GLY A 316 4.27 -24.50 -13.94
C GLY A 316 4.34 -23.25 -14.85
N LYS A 317 3.57 -22.22 -14.56
CA LYS A 317 3.59 -20.94 -15.28
C LYS A 317 4.11 -19.83 -14.38
N ASP A 318 4.97 -18.96 -14.94
CA ASP A 318 5.41 -17.74 -14.29
C ASP A 318 4.39 -16.64 -14.51
N LEU A 319 3.83 -16.12 -13.41
CA LEU A 319 2.74 -15.17 -13.40
C LEU A 319 3.06 -13.97 -12.49
N TRP A 320 2.52 -12.82 -12.84
CA TRP A 320 2.40 -11.71 -11.91
C TRP A 320 1.14 -11.89 -11.06
N VAL A 321 1.33 -12.22 -9.78
CA VAL A 321 0.23 -12.34 -8.82
C VAL A 321 0.06 -11.01 -8.11
N VAL A 322 -0.98 -10.29 -8.50
CA VAL A 322 -1.31 -8.94 -8.00
C VAL A 322 -2.27 -9.08 -6.84
N ARG A 323 -1.84 -8.66 -5.66
CA ARG A 323 -2.65 -8.68 -4.43
C ARG A 323 -2.99 -7.27 -3.99
N LYS A 324 -4.26 -7.04 -3.70
CA LYS A 324 -4.78 -5.82 -3.09
C LYS A 324 -5.54 -6.17 -1.81
N GLY A 325 -4.95 -5.86 -0.66
CA GLY A 325 -5.49 -6.29 0.62
C GLY A 325 -5.55 -7.82 0.74
N ALA A 326 -4.48 -8.51 0.33
CA ALA A 326 -4.34 -9.95 0.50
C ALA A 326 -2.88 -10.30 0.82
N THR A 327 -2.69 -11.15 1.82
CA THR A 327 -1.37 -11.52 2.33
C THR A 327 -0.86 -12.77 1.62
N PRO A 328 0.39 -12.79 1.10
CA PRO A 328 1.01 -14.02 0.63
C PRO A 328 1.13 -15.05 1.76
N ALA A 329 0.79 -16.31 1.49
CA ALA A 329 0.78 -17.40 2.45
C ALA A 329 1.26 -18.73 1.81
N PHE A 330 2.48 -18.74 1.29
CA PHE A 330 3.12 -19.96 0.81
C PHE A 330 3.36 -20.93 1.97
N PRO A 331 3.49 -22.24 1.72
CA PRO A 331 3.79 -23.20 2.76
C PRO A 331 5.01 -22.80 3.61
N GLY A 332 4.83 -22.68 4.93
CA GLY A 332 5.85 -22.22 5.86
C GLY A 332 6.07 -20.69 5.89
N GLN A 333 5.47 -19.93 5.01
CA GLN A 333 5.56 -18.47 5.03
C GLN A 333 4.67 -17.91 6.14
N ARG A 334 5.26 -17.08 7.01
CA ARG A 334 4.54 -16.40 8.09
C ARG A 334 3.99 -15.06 7.64
N GLY A 335 2.83 -14.71 8.20
CA GLY A 335 2.16 -13.44 8.00
C GLY A 335 1.61 -12.88 9.31
N PHE A 336 1.61 -11.56 9.43
CA PHE A 336 0.88 -10.86 10.49
C PHE A 336 -0.40 -10.28 9.91
N VAL A 337 -1.53 -10.60 10.53
CA VAL A 337 -2.87 -10.12 10.12
C VAL A 337 -3.50 -9.44 11.32
N GLY A 338 -3.80 -8.14 11.16
CA GLY A 338 -4.43 -7.32 12.19
C GLY A 338 -5.93 -7.53 12.28
N GLY A 339 -6.48 -7.48 13.49
CA GLY A 339 -7.89 -7.29 13.75
C GLY A 339 -8.30 -5.82 13.64
N SER A 340 -9.49 -5.48 14.14
CA SER A 340 -9.84 -4.09 14.40
C SER A 340 -9.25 -3.63 15.75
N MET A 341 -9.34 -2.31 16.07
CA MET A 341 -8.91 -1.82 17.38
C MET A 341 -9.60 -2.60 18.50
N GLY A 342 -8.80 -3.24 19.35
CA GLY A 342 -9.28 -4.04 20.48
C GLY A 342 -9.72 -5.46 20.17
N ASP A 343 -9.72 -5.89 18.92
CA ASP A 343 -9.84 -7.29 18.54
C ASP A 343 -8.47 -7.96 18.41
N ASP A 344 -8.45 -9.28 18.62
CA ASP A 344 -7.22 -10.05 18.49
C ASP A 344 -6.69 -10.00 17.05
N ALA A 345 -5.37 -9.87 16.93
CA ALA A 345 -4.60 -10.07 15.70
C ALA A 345 -3.94 -11.45 15.72
N VAL A 346 -3.37 -11.90 14.61
CA VAL A 346 -2.73 -13.22 14.54
C VAL A 346 -1.39 -13.19 13.81
N ILE A 347 -0.49 -14.06 14.25
CA ILE A 347 0.61 -14.56 13.42
C ILE A 347 0.14 -15.88 12.83
N LEU A 348 0.17 -15.98 11.52
CA LEU A 348 -0.24 -17.18 10.79
C LEU A 348 0.91 -17.70 9.92
N GLU A 349 0.76 -18.96 9.47
CA GLU A 349 1.67 -19.60 8.54
C GLU A 349 0.88 -20.30 7.43
N GLY A 350 1.30 -20.13 6.18
CA GLY A 350 0.73 -20.81 5.04
C GLY A 350 0.91 -22.32 5.09
N VAL A 351 -0.05 -23.07 4.56
CA VAL A 351 0.00 -24.53 4.50
C VAL A 351 0.00 -25.03 3.06
N ASP A 352 0.49 -26.26 2.83
CA ASP A 352 0.38 -26.92 1.52
C ASP A 352 -0.92 -27.71 1.46
N SER A 353 -1.89 -27.18 0.74
CA SER A 353 -3.21 -27.79 0.55
C SER A 353 -3.76 -27.47 -0.85
N PRO A 354 -4.78 -28.22 -1.31
CA PRO A 354 -5.50 -27.87 -2.53
C PRO A 354 -6.14 -26.46 -2.48
N GLU A 355 -6.67 -26.07 -1.31
CA GLU A 355 -7.26 -24.75 -1.08
C GLU A 355 -6.22 -23.64 -1.15
N ALA A 356 -5.03 -23.86 -0.57
CA ALA A 356 -3.93 -22.90 -0.62
C ALA A 356 -3.44 -22.70 -2.07
N LYS A 357 -3.35 -23.75 -2.87
CA LYS A 357 -3.04 -23.66 -4.31
C LYS A 357 -4.13 -22.92 -5.06
N ALA A 358 -5.40 -23.22 -4.78
CA ALA A 358 -6.53 -22.54 -5.40
C ALA A 358 -6.66 -21.06 -4.99
N SER A 359 -6.14 -20.68 -3.80
CA SER A 359 -6.05 -19.27 -3.36
C SER A 359 -4.84 -18.54 -3.93
N LEU A 360 -4.04 -19.14 -4.83
CA LEU A 360 -2.75 -18.60 -5.25
C LEU A 360 -1.84 -18.32 -4.04
N TYR A 361 -1.85 -19.19 -3.06
CA TYR A 361 -1.15 -19.03 -1.78
C TYR A 361 -1.38 -17.64 -1.17
N SER A 362 -2.65 -17.24 -1.09
CA SER A 362 -3.08 -15.94 -0.55
C SER A 362 -4.10 -16.14 0.56
N THR A 363 -4.06 -15.25 1.54
CA THR A 363 -5.00 -15.19 2.65
C THR A 363 -5.42 -13.74 2.93
N VAL A 364 -6.27 -13.52 3.90
CA VAL A 364 -6.75 -12.20 4.31
C VAL A 364 -5.60 -11.29 4.77
N HIS A 365 -5.80 -9.98 4.69
CA HIS A 365 -4.86 -8.97 5.20
C HIS A 365 -5.30 -8.37 6.54
N GLY A 366 -6.58 -8.50 6.88
CA GLY A 366 -7.20 -7.97 8.08
C GLY A 366 -8.61 -8.51 8.27
N ALA A 367 -9.38 -7.84 9.11
CA ALA A 367 -10.78 -8.23 9.35
C ALA A 367 -11.73 -7.88 8.18
N GLY A 368 -11.39 -6.88 7.39
CA GLY A 368 -12.24 -6.36 6.30
C GLY A 368 -13.37 -5.47 6.81
N ARG A 369 -13.69 -4.44 6.03
CA ARG A 369 -14.73 -3.47 6.42
C ARG A 369 -16.14 -3.98 6.11
N LEU A 370 -17.08 -3.64 6.98
CA LEU A 370 -18.53 -3.81 6.78
C LEU A 370 -19.16 -2.52 6.23
N PHE A 371 -18.63 -1.36 6.62
CA PHE A 371 -19.17 -0.05 6.27
C PHE A 371 -18.10 0.84 5.68
N GLY A 372 -18.45 1.65 4.69
CA GLY A 372 -17.61 2.71 4.16
C GLY A 372 -17.28 3.74 5.25
N ARG A 373 -16.19 4.50 5.06
CA ARG A 373 -15.69 5.45 6.08
C ARG A 373 -16.72 6.50 6.48
N ASN A 374 -17.37 7.12 5.49
CA ASN A 374 -18.40 8.12 5.73
C ASN A 374 -19.65 7.54 6.41
N GLU A 375 -19.98 6.28 6.14
CA GLU A 375 -21.08 5.59 6.78
C GLU A 375 -20.74 5.28 8.25
N ALA A 376 -19.54 4.80 8.53
CA ALA A 376 -19.07 4.55 9.89
C ALA A 376 -19.15 5.80 10.76
N LYS A 377 -18.69 6.96 10.26
CA LYS A 377 -18.81 8.25 10.96
C LYS A 377 -20.25 8.69 11.29
N ARG A 378 -21.22 8.31 10.46
CA ARG A 378 -22.64 8.58 10.69
C ARG A 378 -23.31 7.57 11.63
N ARG A 379 -22.77 6.35 11.68
CA ARG A 379 -23.40 5.20 12.33
C ARG A 379 -22.95 4.99 13.77
N PHE A 380 -21.72 5.34 14.08
CA PHE A 380 -21.09 5.09 15.37
C PHE A 380 -20.76 6.38 16.09
N THR A 381 -20.74 6.32 17.44
CA THR A 381 -20.37 7.44 18.30
C THR A 381 -19.04 7.20 19.00
N ARG A 382 -18.43 8.27 19.49
CA ARG A 382 -17.18 8.19 20.25
C ARG A 382 -17.36 7.39 21.54
N GLU A 383 -18.50 7.57 22.22
CA GLU A 383 -18.84 6.87 23.46
C GLU A 383 -18.96 5.35 23.25
N GLU A 384 -19.52 4.92 22.12
CA GLU A 384 -19.58 3.49 21.76
C GLU A 384 -18.19 2.92 21.50
N MET A 385 -17.35 3.64 20.78
CA MET A 385 -15.97 3.24 20.51
C MET A 385 -15.15 3.18 21.80
N ASP A 386 -15.22 4.18 22.65
CA ASP A 386 -14.50 4.23 23.93
C ASP A 386 -14.96 3.12 24.87
N ARG A 387 -16.27 2.83 24.93
CA ARG A 387 -16.82 1.69 25.68
C ARG A 387 -16.23 0.37 25.21
N TRP A 388 -16.23 0.13 23.88
CA TRP A 388 -15.66 -1.05 23.28
C TRP A 388 -14.20 -1.28 23.68
N LEU A 389 -13.39 -0.23 23.65
CA LEU A 389 -11.96 -0.27 24.01
C LEU A 389 -11.76 -0.47 25.50
N ASN A 390 -12.53 0.24 26.33
CA ASN A 390 -12.45 0.13 27.80
C ASN A 390 -12.80 -1.29 28.29
N GLU A 391 -13.84 -1.92 27.72
CA GLU A 391 -14.22 -3.30 28.02
C GLU A 391 -13.10 -4.31 27.71
N ARG A 392 -12.22 -3.97 26.76
CA ARG A 392 -11.07 -4.79 26.33
C ARG A 392 -9.75 -4.40 26.98
N GLY A 393 -9.76 -3.33 27.77
CA GLY A 393 -8.56 -2.81 28.43
C GLY A 393 -7.55 -2.21 27.45
N VAL A 394 -8.01 -1.63 26.35
CA VAL A 394 -7.17 -1.03 25.30
C VAL A 394 -7.06 0.47 25.51
N THR A 395 -5.84 0.98 25.59
CA THR A 395 -5.56 2.42 25.58
C THR A 395 -5.40 2.92 24.14
N LEU A 396 -6.24 3.86 23.72
CA LEU A 396 -6.17 4.47 22.40
C LEU A 396 -5.57 5.88 22.45
N VAL A 397 -4.70 6.19 21.48
CA VAL A 397 -4.23 7.54 21.16
C VAL A 397 -4.56 7.85 19.71
N GLY A 398 -5.34 8.89 19.47
CA GLY A 398 -5.80 9.29 18.14
C GLY A 398 -7.05 8.53 17.71
N ALA A 399 -7.09 8.12 16.44
CA ALA A 399 -8.20 7.55 15.67
C ALA A 399 -9.40 8.48 15.49
N ASP A 400 -10.11 8.29 14.39
CA ASP A 400 -11.39 8.94 14.08
C ASP A 400 -12.47 7.86 13.93
N LEU A 401 -13.75 8.24 13.96
CA LEU A 401 -14.90 7.32 13.92
C LEU A 401 -14.98 6.47 12.65
N ASP A 402 -14.33 6.88 11.55
CA ASP A 402 -14.24 6.05 10.35
C ASP A 402 -13.46 4.74 10.59
N GLU A 403 -12.62 4.68 11.63
CA GLU A 403 -11.88 3.49 12.04
C GLU A 403 -12.50 2.80 13.27
N SER A 404 -13.74 3.13 13.62
CA SER A 404 -14.46 2.45 14.70
C SER A 404 -14.42 0.93 14.55
N PRO A 405 -14.11 0.15 15.61
CA PRO A 405 -14.03 -1.32 15.53
C PRO A 405 -15.33 -1.97 15.06
N MET A 406 -16.48 -1.34 15.28
CA MET A 406 -17.78 -1.83 14.81
C MET A 406 -17.95 -1.69 13.29
N ALA A 407 -17.07 -0.97 12.60
CA ALA A 407 -17.08 -0.87 11.14
C ALA A 407 -16.42 -2.07 10.44
N TYR A 408 -15.90 -3.02 11.19
CA TYR A 408 -15.13 -4.17 10.69
C TYR A 408 -15.81 -5.50 11.04
N ARG A 409 -15.53 -6.54 10.20
CA ARG A 409 -15.83 -7.94 10.53
C ARG A 409 -14.98 -8.41 11.70
N ARG A 410 -15.31 -9.57 12.27
CA ARG A 410 -14.48 -10.21 13.30
C ARG A 410 -13.44 -11.10 12.64
N LEU A 411 -12.17 -10.89 12.99
CA LEU A 411 -11.07 -11.62 12.36
C LEU A 411 -11.20 -13.15 12.49
N PRO A 412 -11.63 -13.75 13.64
CA PRO A 412 -11.81 -15.20 13.72
C PRO A 412 -12.85 -15.74 12.73
N GLU A 413 -13.94 -15.01 12.47
CA GLU A 413 -14.98 -15.40 11.51
C GLU A 413 -14.42 -15.40 10.08
N VAL A 414 -13.64 -14.37 9.75
CA VAL A 414 -13.00 -14.23 8.45
C VAL A 414 -11.95 -15.33 8.23
N LEU A 415 -11.12 -15.60 9.24
CA LEU A 415 -10.10 -16.66 9.19
C LEU A 415 -10.68 -18.07 9.11
N ALA A 416 -11.87 -18.31 9.65
CA ALA A 416 -12.53 -19.62 9.56
C ALA A 416 -12.72 -20.07 8.10
N HIS A 417 -12.95 -19.14 7.17
CA HIS A 417 -13.03 -19.42 5.74
C HIS A 417 -11.68 -19.74 5.09
N HIS A 418 -10.57 -19.47 5.78
CA HIS A 418 -9.20 -19.73 5.34
C HIS A 418 -8.51 -20.88 6.10
N ALA A 419 -9.26 -21.66 6.88
CA ALA A 419 -8.71 -22.76 7.68
C ALA A 419 -7.94 -23.80 6.85
N GLY A 420 -8.27 -23.95 5.57
CA GLY A 420 -7.53 -24.81 4.63
C GLY A 420 -6.32 -24.16 3.97
N THR A 421 -6.07 -22.86 4.16
CA THR A 421 -4.96 -22.14 3.52
C THR A 421 -3.87 -21.72 4.48
N VAL A 422 -4.19 -21.54 5.76
CA VAL A 422 -3.27 -21.08 6.81
C VAL A 422 -3.55 -21.78 8.15
N LYS A 423 -2.56 -21.80 9.02
CA LYS A 423 -2.71 -22.12 10.45
C LYS A 423 -2.30 -20.91 11.29
N VAL A 424 -3.00 -20.67 12.39
CA VAL A 424 -2.66 -19.65 13.38
C VAL A 424 -1.54 -20.17 14.26
N LEU A 425 -0.47 -19.40 14.40
CA LEU A 425 0.68 -19.72 15.28
C LEU A 425 0.55 -18.99 16.62
N HIS A 426 0.16 -17.70 16.60
CA HIS A 426 -0.03 -16.86 17.77
C HIS A 426 -1.30 -16.03 17.63
N THR A 427 -2.00 -15.86 18.75
CA THR A 427 -3.08 -14.88 18.89
C THR A 427 -2.56 -13.72 19.72
N LEU A 428 -2.62 -12.52 19.14
CA LEU A 428 -2.05 -11.31 19.71
C LEU A 428 -3.18 -10.40 20.20
N ARG A 429 -3.29 -10.20 21.50
CA ARG A 429 -4.31 -9.34 22.12
C ARG A 429 -3.78 -7.92 22.27
N PRO A 430 -4.37 -6.91 21.60
CA PRO A 430 -3.96 -5.52 21.76
C PRO A 430 -4.29 -5.00 23.16
N PHE A 431 -3.41 -4.13 23.68
CA PHE A 431 -3.62 -3.43 24.95
C PHE A 431 -3.36 -1.91 24.81
N ALA A 432 -2.71 -1.47 23.71
CA ALA A 432 -2.55 -0.06 23.41
C ALA A 432 -2.40 0.16 21.90
N VAL A 433 -3.01 1.22 21.38
CA VAL A 433 -3.09 1.55 19.95
C VAL A 433 -2.80 3.03 19.74
N ALA A 434 -1.99 3.37 18.75
CA ALA A 434 -1.78 4.73 18.26
C ALA A 434 -2.11 4.82 16.76
N MET A 435 -2.92 5.81 16.43
CA MET A 435 -3.36 6.13 15.07
C MET A 435 -3.32 7.64 14.82
N ALA A 436 -3.57 8.07 13.60
CA ALA A 436 -3.74 9.50 13.29
C ALA A 436 -4.94 10.09 14.06
N GLY A 437 -4.81 11.34 14.49
CA GLY A 437 -5.84 12.03 15.29
C GLY A 437 -7.12 12.31 14.51
N GLU A 438 -8.16 12.74 15.26
CA GLU A 438 -9.42 13.19 14.69
C GLU A 438 -9.22 14.41 13.78
N GLY A 439 -10.05 14.50 12.72
CA GLY A 439 -10.10 15.68 11.86
C GLY A 439 -8.94 15.83 10.88
N GLU A 440 -8.01 14.87 10.79
CA GLU A 440 -7.06 14.88 9.68
C GLU A 440 -7.80 14.64 8.37
N PHE A 441 -7.84 15.69 7.52
CA PHE A 441 -8.41 15.59 6.20
C PHE A 441 -7.56 14.65 5.34
N ASP A 442 -8.15 13.55 4.94
CA ASP A 442 -7.56 12.62 3.97
C ASP A 442 -8.34 12.74 2.64
N PRO A 443 -7.76 13.40 1.62
CA PRO A 443 -8.43 13.54 0.32
C PRO A 443 -8.58 12.19 -0.42
N PHE A 444 -7.95 11.14 0.07
CA PHE A 444 -7.97 9.78 -0.50
C PHE A 444 -8.81 8.80 0.32
N LYS A 445 -9.53 9.28 1.33
CA LYS A 445 -10.51 8.48 2.08
C LYS A 445 -11.78 8.30 1.25
N ASP A 446 -12.21 7.06 1.14
CA ASP A 446 -13.47 6.64 0.51
C ASP A 446 -14.71 7.19 1.23
#